data_32d45f3c4aa2b6698e00a7643c66762e
#
_entry.id   32d45f3c4aa2b6698e00a7643c66762e
#
_cell.length_a   1.000
_cell.length_b   1.000
_cell.length_c   1.000
_cell.angle_alpha   90.00
_cell.angle_beta   90.00
_cell.angle_gamma   90.00
#
_symmetry.space_group_name_H-M   'P 1'
#
loop_
_entity.id
_entity.type
_entity.pdbx_description
1 polymer ?
#
loop_
_entity_poly.entity_id
_entity_poly.type
_entity_poly.pdbx_seq_one_letter_code
_entity_poly.pdbx_strand_id
1 'polypeptide(L)'
;MIFLDGFGVGGIPDALCAEAFYADCHRALRDDGILVINFHVNHPMHHDYLDRVRAAFGSAMFEVVDDDMTNSIVFACKGDLLNDPAAADLKRPAAIAKDAWRQLMPTLRVIGATLELR
;
A
#
# COMPACT_ATOMS: atom_id res chain seq x y z
N MET A 1 2.30 11.68 1.19
CA MET A 1 2.49 10.22 1.18
C MET A 1 3.21 9.80 2.45
N ILE A 2 2.79 8.70 3.05
CA ILE A 2 3.44 8.09 4.21
C ILE A 2 3.91 6.69 3.81
N PHE A 3 5.21 6.40 4.04
CA PHE A 3 5.76 5.05 3.90
C PHE A 3 5.99 4.46 5.29
N LEU A 4 5.47 3.26 5.51
CA LEU A 4 5.62 2.54 6.77
C LEU A 4 6.34 1.22 6.51
N ASP A 5 7.60 1.16 6.92
CA ASP A 5 8.44 -0.04 6.86
C ASP A 5 9.17 -0.18 8.20
N GLY A 6 8.41 -0.48 9.23
CA GLY A 6 8.85 -0.43 10.62
C GLY A 6 9.26 -1.77 11.21
N PHE A 7 9.70 -2.75 10.39
CA PHE A 7 10.12 -4.05 10.90
C PHE A 7 11.46 -3.97 11.63
N GLY A 8 11.45 -4.36 12.91
CA GLY A 8 12.66 -4.59 13.69
C GLY A 8 12.90 -6.08 13.94
N VAL A 9 13.86 -6.41 14.79
CA VAL A 9 14.21 -7.79 15.16
C VAL A 9 13.01 -8.56 15.74
N GLY A 10 12.12 -7.87 16.44
CA GLY A 10 10.92 -8.45 17.06
C GLY A 10 9.64 -8.31 16.22
N GLY A 11 9.74 -7.88 14.97
CA GLY A 11 8.58 -7.58 14.12
C GLY A 11 8.23 -6.08 14.14
N ILE A 12 6.97 -5.75 13.88
CA ILE A 12 6.49 -4.36 13.91
C ILE A 12 6.25 -3.95 15.36
N PRO A 13 6.77 -2.79 15.82
CA PRO A 13 6.38 -2.25 17.12
C PRO A 13 4.87 -2.08 17.26
N ASP A 14 4.31 -2.41 18.42
CA ASP A 14 2.86 -2.33 18.66
C ASP A 14 2.26 -0.95 18.30
N ALA A 15 3.00 0.11 18.58
CA ALA A 15 2.57 1.47 18.27
C ALA A 15 2.36 1.72 16.78
N LEU A 16 3.06 0.99 15.90
CA LEU A 16 2.99 1.14 14.45
C LEU A 16 1.99 0.19 13.77
N CYS A 17 1.31 -0.65 14.52
CA CYS A 17 0.31 -1.58 14.00
C CYS A 17 -1.03 -1.49 14.74
N ALA A 18 -1.18 -0.53 15.64
CA ALA A 18 -2.44 -0.29 16.33
C ALA A 18 -3.47 0.40 15.40
N GLU A 19 -4.74 0.09 15.60
CA GLU A 19 -5.83 0.72 14.85
C GLU A 19 -5.78 2.26 14.95
N ALA A 20 -5.49 2.78 16.16
CA ALA A 20 -5.36 4.22 16.39
C ALA A 20 -4.25 4.85 15.55
N PHE A 21 -3.14 4.14 15.32
CA PHE A 21 -2.05 4.62 14.48
C PHE A 21 -2.49 4.80 13.03
N TYR A 22 -3.22 3.84 12.47
CA TYR A 22 -3.73 3.97 11.09
C TYR A 22 -4.76 5.08 10.96
N ALA A 23 -5.60 5.28 11.97
CA ALA A 23 -6.50 6.43 12.03
C ALA A 23 -5.72 7.75 12.06
N ASP A 24 -4.61 7.82 12.80
CA ASP A 24 -3.73 8.99 12.82
C ASP A 24 -3.08 9.24 11.46
N CYS A 25 -2.64 8.17 10.76
CA CYS A 25 -2.12 8.28 9.40
C CYS A 25 -3.17 8.86 8.45
N HIS A 26 -4.40 8.39 8.54
CA HIS A 26 -5.51 8.90 7.73
C HIS A 26 -5.72 10.39 7.97
N ARG A 27 -5.75 10.84 9.23
CA ARG A 27 -5.90 12.25 9.55
C ARG A 27 -4.73 13.11 9.06
N ALA A 28 -3.51 12.58 9.15
CA ALA A 28 -2.30 13.31 8.76
C ALA A 28 -2.14 13.45 7.24
N LEU A 29 -2.72 12.54 6.47
CA LEU A 29 -2.65 12.60 5.02
C LEU A 29 -3.50 13.77 4.47
N ARG A 30 -3.00 14.38 3.39
CA ARG A 30 -3.81 15.29 2.58
C ARG A 30 -4.85 14.50 1.81
N ASP A 31 -5.87 15.18 1.27
CA ASP A 31 -6.84 14.57 0.37
C ASP A 31 -6.10 13.89 -0.80
N ASP A 32 -6.54 12.68 -1.15
CA ASP A 32 -5.87 11.80 -2.11
C ASP A 32 -4.44 11.37 -1.73
N GLY A 33 -4.02 11.62 -0.49
CA GLY A 33 -2.76 11.13 0.03
C GLY A 33 -2.78 9.61 0.21
N ILE A 34 -1.61 8.98 0.10
CA ILE A 34 -1.46 7.53 0.13
C ILE A 34 -0.56 7.10 1.28
N LEU A 35 -1.01 6.10 2.03
CA LEU A 35 -0.22 5.32 2.97
C LEU A 35 0.25 4.04 2.28
N VAL A 36 1.54 3.78 2.30
CA VAL A 36 2.13 2.53 1.78
C VAL A 36 2.77 1.79 2.95
N ILE A 37 2.37 0.54 3.14
CA ILE A 37 2.83 -0.28 4.28
C ILE A 37 3.47 -1.56 3.75
N ASN A 38 4.65 -1.90 4.28
CA ASN A 38 5.26 -3.21 4.06
C ASN A 38 4.96 -4.11 5.25
N PHE A 39 4.13 -5.13 5.04
CA PHE A 39 3.86 -6.19 6.00
C PHE A 39 4.56 -7.49 5.60
N HIS A 40 4.70 -8.41 6.55
CA HIS A 40 5.13 -9.78 6.29
C HIS A 40 3.90 -10.70 6.23
N VAL A 41 3.70 -11.36 5.09
CA VAL A 41 2.54 -12.24 4.84
C VAL A 41 2.43 -13.35 5.88
N ASN A 42 3.57 -13.89 6.31
CA ASN A 42 3.62 -15.02 7.24
C ASN A 42 3.48 -14.62 8.71
N HIS A 43 3.35 -13.33 9.01
CA HIS A 43 3.14 -12.90 10.39
C HIS A 43 1.77 -13.37 10.89
N PRO A 44 1.66 -13.93 12.10
CA PRO A 44 0.38 -14.44 12.62
C PRO A 44 -0.73 -13.37 12.68
N MET A 45 -0.36 -12.10 12.86
CA MET A 45 -1.29 -10.98 12.96
C MET A 45 -1.57 -10.29 11.61
N HIS A 46 -1.10 -10.86 10.51
CA HIS A 46 -1.21 -10.19 9.19
C HIS A 46 -2.66 -9.81 8.84
N HIS A 47 -3.60 -10.73 9.00
CA HIS A 47 -5.01 -10.44 8.72
C HIS A 47 -5.58 -9.36 9.66
N ASP A 48 -5.20 -9.40 10.94
CA ASP A 48 -5.65 -8.39 11.89
C ASP A 48 -5.12 -7.01 11.53
N TYR A 49 -3.87 -6.93 11.08
CA TYR A 49 -3.30 -5.65 10.62
C TYR A 49 -4.02 -5.12 9.38
N LEU A 50 -4.34 -5.98 8.43
CA LEU A 50 -5.14 -5.57 7.26
C LEU A 50 -6.52 -5.04 7.68
N ASP A 51 -7.18 -5.70 8.62
CA ASP A 51 -8.48 -5.27 9.13
C ASP A 51 -8.40 -3.91 9.83
N ARG A 52 -7.31 -3.65 10.56
CA ARG A 52 -7.07 -2.35 11.20
C ARG A 52 -6.87 -1.23 10.18
N VAL A 53 -6.14 -1.50 9.11
CA VAL A 53 -5.99 -0.53 8.00
C VAL A 53 -7.36 -0.27 7.35
N ARG A 54 -8.12 -1.33 7.11
CA ARG A 54 -9.45 -1.21 6.51
C ARG A 54 -10.41 -0.42 7.39
N ALA A 55 -10.31 -0.57 8.71
CA ALA A 55 -11.12 0.22 9.65
C ALA A 55 -10.87 1.72 9.50
N ALA A 56 -9.64 2.13 9.17
CA ALA A 56 -9.29 3.53 9.01
C ALA A 56 -9.57 4.06 7.59
N PHE A 57 -9.37 3.25 6.55
CA PHE A 57 -9.40 3.69 5.14
C PHE A 57 -10.61 3.16 4.36
N GLY A 58 -11.40 2.27 4.94
CA GLY A 58 -12.54 1.68 4.26
C GLY A 58 -12.13 0.83 3.06
N SER A 59 -12.87 0.94 1.97
CA SER A 59 -12.59 0.21 0.73
C SER A 59 -11.46 0.81 -0.11
N ALA A 60 -10.93 1.97 0.27
CA ALA A 60 -9.87 2.67 -0.46
C ALA A 60 -8.49 2.10 -0.14
N MET A 61 -8.36 0.78 -0.16
CA MET A 61 -7.10 0.08 0.04
C MET A 61 -7.02 -1.19 -0.80
N PHE A 62 -5.79 -1.62 -1.11
CA PHE A 62 -5.54 -2.90 -1.74
C PHE A 62 -4.15 -3.43 -1.34
N GLU A 63 -3.95 -4.72 -1.53
CA GLU A 63 -2.74 -5.44 -1.16
C GLU A 63 -2.09 -6.03 -2.40
N VAL A 64 -0.76 -5.94 -2.50
CA VAL A 64 0.05 -6.64 -3.49
C VAL A 64 1.05 -7.51 -2.74
N VAL A 65 1.00 -8.82 -2.98
CA VAL A 65 1.93 -9.78 -2.38
C VAL A 65 3.03 -10.08 -3.39
N ASP A 66 4.29 -10.15 -2.92
CA ASP A 66 5.42 -10.46 -3.79
C ASP A 66 5.41 -11.93 -4.25
N ASP A 67 6.23 -12.24 -5.28
CA ASP A 67 6.28 -13.59 -5.86
C ASP A 67 6.72 -14.65 -4.86
N ASP A 68 7.56 -14.28 -3.90
CA ASP A 68 8.05 -15.18 -2.85
C ASP A 68 7.03 -15.41 -1.74
N MET A 69 5.90 -14.71 -1.75
CA MET A 69 4.89 -14.76 -0.70
C MET A 69 5.43 -14.38 0.68
N THR A 70 6.39 -13.45 0.72
CA THR A 70 7.00 -12.98 1.96
C THR A 70 6.51 -11.60 2.37
N ASN A 71 6.44 -10.67 1.42
CA ASN A 71 6.03 -9.30 1.67
C ASN A 71 4.63 -9.03 1.10
N SER A 72 3.87 -8.28 1.86
CA SER A 72 2.58 -7.73 1.48
C SER A 72 2.69 -6.22 1.49
N ILE A 73 2.58 -5.59 0.33
CA ILE A 73 2.56 -4.13 0.22
C ILE A 73 1.12 -3.69 0.18
N VAL A 74 0.73 -2.89 1.17
CA VAL A 74 -0.61 -2.34 1.26
C VAL A 74 -0.58 -0.87 0.83
N PHE A 75 -1.48 -0.52 -0.07
CA PHE A 75 -1.73 0.84 -0.50
C PHE A 75 -3.09 1.26 0.04
N ALA A 76 -3.15 2.37 0.77
CA ALA A 76 -4.39 2.92 1.30
C ALA A 76 -4.47 4.42 1.02
N CYS A 77 -5.60 4.88 0.51
CA CYS A 77 -5.78 6.26 0.05
C CYS A 77 -6.81 7.01 0.90
N LYS A 78 -6.49 8.25 1.23
CA LYS A 78 -7.46 9.17 1.82
C LYS A 78 -8.26 9.85 0.72
N GLY A 79 -9.22 9.13 0.14
CA GLY A 79 -10.06 9.61 -0.95
C GLY A 79 -10.33 8.51 -1.96
N ASP A 80 -10.81 8.89 -3.13
CA ASP A 80 -11.30 7.96 -4.15
C ASP A 80 -10.30 7.68 -5.29
N LEU A 81 -9.07 8.16 -5.15
CA LEU A 81 -8.05 8.04 -6.20
C LEU A 81 -7.85 6.61 -6.68
N LEU A 82 -7.83 5.63 -5.76
CA LEU A 82 -7.65 4.23 -6.11
C LEU A 82 -8.89 3.56 -6.70
N ASN A 83 -10.04 4.23 -6.62
CA ASN A 83 -11.29 3.76 -7.21
C ASN A 83 -11.51 4.33 -8.63
N ASP A 84 -10.65 5.28 -9.05
CA ASP A 84 -10.71 5.83 -10.41
C ASP A 84 -10.18 4.79 -11.40
N PRO A 85 -10.96 4.43 -12.45
CA PRO A 85 -10.47 3.52 -13.50
C PRO A 85 -9.15 3.97 -14.13
N ALA A 86 -8.90 5.27 -14.19
CA ALA A 86 -7.64 5.81 -14.70
C ALA A 86 -6.44 5.52 -13.80
N ALA A 87 -6.64 5.11 -12.56
CA ALA A 87 -5.54 4.75 -11.66
C ALA A 87 -4.73 3.55 -12.17
N ALA A 88 -5.35 2.67 -12.96
CA ALA A 88 -4.66 1.54 -13.59
C ALA A 88 -3.92 1.93 -14.88
N ASP A 89 -4.12 3.14 -15.40
CA ASP A 89 -3.50 3.63 -16.63
C ASP A 89 -2.10 4.18 -16.35
N LEU A 90 -1.12 3.30 -16.41
CA LEU A 90 0.26 3.58 -16.00
C LEU A 90 1.04 4.26 -17.12
N LYS A 91 1.20 5.57 -17.02
CA LYS A 91 2.00 6.38 -17.95
C LYS A 91 3.33 6.78 -17.32
N ARG A 92 4.40 6.72 -18.10
CA ARG A 92 5.72 7.13 -17.62
C ARG A 92 5.75 8.63 -17.29
N PRO A 93 6.02 9.01 -16.02
CA PRO A 93 6.27 10.42 -15.69
C PRO A 93 7.53 10.94 -16.39
N ALA A 94 7.51 12.20 -16.79
CA ALA A 94 8.66 12.81 -17.48
C ALA A 94 9.95 12.80 -16.65
N ALA A 95 9.83 12.84 -15.31
CA ALA A 95 10.96 12.82 -14.40
C ALA A 95 11.64 11.45 -14.29
N ILE A 96 11.01 10.38 -14.79
CA ILE A 96 11.57 9.03 -14.73
C ILE A 96 12.15 8.66 -16.09
N ALA A 97 13.44 8.31 -16.12
CA ALA A 97 14.13 7.90 -17.34
C ALA A 97 13.49 6.62 -17.92
N LYS A 98 13.56 6.48 -19.27
CA LYS A 98 12.96 5.34 -19.96
C LYS A 98 13.49 3.99 -19.47
N ASP A 99 14.79 3.88 -19.20
CA ASP A 99 15.40 2.64 -18.72
C ASP A 99 14.92 2.28 -17.32
N ALA A 100 14.84 3.25 -16.43
CA ALA A 100 14.29 3.05 -15.09
C ALA A 100 12.81 2.63 -15.14
N TRP A 101 12.03 3.27 -16.00
CA TRP A 101 10.63 2.91 -16.22
C TRP A 101 10.48 1.47 -16.70
N ARG A 102 11.33 1.04 -17.63
CA ARG A 102 11.32 -0.33 -18.14
C ARG A 102 11.58 -1.36 -17.04
N GLN A 103 12.49 -1.05 -16.10
CA GLN A 103 12.80 -1.90 -14.96
C GLN A 103 11.62 -1.99 -13.97
N LEU A 104 10.83 -0.92 -13.85
CA LEU A 104 9.67 -0.86 -12.96
C LEU A 104 8.43 -1.56 -13.54
N MET A 105 8.36 -1.70 -14.87
CA MET A 105 7.15 -2.16 -15.56
C MET A 105 6.61 -3.50 -15.07
N PRO A 106 7.43 -4.54 -14.80
CA PRO A 106 6.87 -5.80 -14.30
C PRO A 106 6.06 -5.63 -13.01
N THR A 107 6.62 -4.87 -12.06
CA THR A 107 5.93 -4.58 -10.78
C THR A 107 4.70 -3.70 -10.99
N LEU A 108 4.82 -2.68 -11.82
CA LEU A 108 3.70 -1.78 -12.11
C LEU A 108 2.52 -2.50 -12.77
N ARG A 109 2.79 -3.51 -13.61
CA ARG A 109 1.72 -4.32 -14.21
C ARG A 109 0.97 -5.13 -13.16
N VAL A 110 1.67 -5.68 -12.16
CA VAL A 110 1.03 -6.39 -11.05
C VAL A 110 0.13 -5.44 -10.26
N ILE A 111 0.62 -4.25 -9.95
CA ILE A 111 -0.16 -3.21 -9.25
C ILE A 111 -1.40 -2.83 -10.07
N GLY A 112 -1.21 -2.55 -11.36
CA GLY A 112 -2.31 -2.19 -12.25
C GLY A 112 -3.37 -3.28 -12.35
N ALA A 113 -2.97 -4.54 -12.53
CA ALA A 113 -3.90 -5.66 -12.57
C ALA A 113 -4.67 -5.82 -11.24
N THR A 114 -4.02 -5.62 -10.11
CA THR A 114 -4.66 -5.67 -8.80
C THR A 114 -5.72 -4.55 -8.66
N LEU A 115 -5.42 -3.35 -9.14
CA LEU A 115 -6.36 -2.24 -9.16
C LEU A 115 -7.58 -2.52 -10.04
N GLU A 116 -7.39 -3.13 -11.21
CA GLU A 116 -8.47 -3.47 -12.13
C GLU A 116 -9.44 -4.51 -11.56
N LEU A 117 -8.94 -5.42 -10.71
CA LEU A 117 -9.73 -6.49 -10.10
C LEU A 117 -10.56 -6.04 -8.90
N ARG A 118 -10.39 -4.82 -8.44
CA ARG A 118 -11.15 -4.26 -7.31
C ARG A 118 -12.61 -3.90 -7.69
#